data_06f943471da4dff6623f52372b564f02
#
_entry.id   06f943471da4dff6623f52372b564f02
#
_cell.length_a   1.000
_cell.length_b   1.000
_cell.length_c   1.000
_cell.angle_alpha   90.00
_cell.angle_beta   90.00
_cell.angle_gamma   90.00
#
_symmetry.space_group_name_H-M   'P 1'
#
loop_
_entity.id
_entity.type
_entity.pdbx_description
1 polymer ?
#
loop_
_entity_poly.entity_id
_entity_poly.type
_entity_poly.pdbx_seq_one_letter_code
_entity_poly.pdbx_strand_id
1 'polypeptide(L)'
;QVMSILKSESPKFVTPALTKISRHKDPFKVLISCILSLRTKDEVTAEASRRLYALAKTPEAMLNLSVRRIAKAIYPVGFYKTKSRRIKEICKRLINEFDSHVPDDFDMLLTFKGVGRKTANIVMIYGFNRSGYLAIDTHCHRIPNRLGWVKTKMPEQTEQELKKILPKKYWMDFNNLFVQ
;
A
#
# COMPACT_ATOMS: atom_id res chain seq x y z
N GLN A 1 21.17 -15.44 -0.21
CA GLN A 1 20.64 -16.76 0.15
C GLN A 1 19.22 -16.66 0.71
N VAL A 2 18.96 -15.93 1.83
CA VAL A 2 17.63 -15.82 2.45
C VAL A 2 16.53 -15.36 1.46
N MET A 3 16.77 -14.29 0.71
CA MET A 3 15.80 -13.76 -0.28
C MET A 3 15.46 -14.77 -1.39
N SER A 4 16.42 -15.58 -1.81
CA SER A 4 16.18 -16.63 -2.81
C SER A 4 15.30 -17.73 -2.25
N ILE A 5 15.53 -18.14 -0.98
CA ILE A 5 14.72 -19.14 -0.28
C ILE A 5 13.28 -18.62 -0.08
N LEU A 6 13.11 -17.39 0.43
CA LEU A 6 11.79 -16.78 0.58
C LEU A 6 11.03 -16.72 -0.74
N LYS A 7 11.70 -16.40 -1.84
CA LYS A 7 11.08 -16.34 -3.16
C LYS A 7 10.65 -17.73 -3.68
N SER A 8 11.41 -18.78 -3.41
CA SER A 8 11.06 -20.15 -3.77
C SER A 8 9.91 -20.72 -2.91
N GLU A 9 9.84 -20.32 -1.63
CA GLU A 9 8.81 -20.77 -0.71
C GLU A 9 7.50 -19.98 -0.79
N SER A 10 7.56 -18.70 -1.25
CA SER A 10 6.42 -17.77 -1.34
C SER A 10 5.16 -18.37 -2.01
N PRO A 11 5.23 -19.19 -3.08
CA PRO A 11 4.03 -19.80 -3.66
C PRO A 11 3.22 -20.69 -2.73
N LYS A 12 3.82 -21.16 -1.62
CA LYS A 12 3.15 -22.00 -0.62
C LYS A 12 2.27 -21.18 0.35
N PHE A 13 2.40 -19.85 0.35
CA PHE A 13 1.70 -18.96 1.28
C PHE A 13 0.60 -18.15 0.60
N VAL A 14 -0.31 -17.62 1.42
CA VAL A 14 -1.41 -16.79 0.92
C VAL A 14 -0.89 -15.45 0.43
N THR A 15 -1.15 -15.13 -0.84
CA THR A 15 -0.79 -13.83 -1.41
C THR A 15 -1.53 -12.70 -0.69
N PRO A 16 -0.83 -11.67 -0.16
CA PRO A 16 -1.45 -10.54 0.50
C PRO A 16 -2.47 -9.79 -0.38
N ALA A 17 -3.50 -9.20 0.26
CA ALA A 17 -4.58 -8.52 -0.43
C ALA A 17 -4.09 -7.40 -1.36
N LEU A 18 -3.13 -6.60 -0.91
CA LEU A 18 -2.54 -5.52 -1.71
C LEU A 18 -1.82 -6.07 -2.94
N THR A 19 -1.11 -7.19 -2.83
CA THR A 19 -0.44 -7.84 -3.97
C THR A 19 -1.44 -8.35 -5.00
N LYS A 20 -2.60 -8.88 -4.58
CA LYS A 20 -3.68 -9.28 -5.49
C LYS A 20 -4.27 -8.08 -6.24
N ILE A 21 -4.53 -6.99 -5.54
CA ILE A 21 -5.07 -5.75 -6.12
C ILE A 21 -4.07 -5.10 -7.07
N SER A 22 -2.77 -5.14 -6.75
CA SER A 22 -1.70 -4.56 -7.55
C SER A 22 -1.47 -5.24 -8.92
N ARG A 23 -1.94 -6.46 -9.11
CA ARG A 23 -1.84 -7.17 -10.41
C ARG A 23 -2.44 -6.37 -11.57
N HIS A 24 -3.37 -5.48 -11.30
CA HIS A 24 -4.02 -4.62 -12.31
C HIS A 24 -3.26 -3.33 -12.63
N LYS A 25 -2.11 -3.07 -11.97
CA LYS A 25 -1.28 -1.85 -12.16
C LYS A 25 -2.12 -0.56 -12.20
N ASP A 26 -3.06 -0.43 -11.29
CA ASP A 26 -3.96 0.73 -11.18
C ASP A 26 -3.56 1.54 -9.93
N PRO A 27 -2.85 2.68 -10.10
CA PRO A 27 -2.35 3.47 -8.98
C PRO A 27 -3.45 3.94 -8.03
N PHE A 28 -4.64 4.26 -8.55
CA PHE A 28 -5.77 4.68 -7.72
C PHE A 28 -6.28 3.55 -6.83
N LYS A 29 -6.48 2.35 -7.38
CA LYS A 29 -6.87 1.19 -6.57
C LYS A 29 -5.81 0.82 -5.56
N VAL A 30 -4.53 0.86 -5.94
CA VAL A 30 -3.42 0.61 -4.99
C VAL A 30 -3.47 1.62 -3.85
N LEU A 31 -3.55 2.92 -4.14
CA LEU A 31 -3.60 3.98 -3.13
C LEU A 31 -4.77 3.80 -2.16
N ILE A 32 -5.99 3.65 -2.67
CA ILE A 32 -7.19 3.50 -1.84
C ILE A 32 -7.13 2.20 -1.01
N SER A 33 -6.65 1.10 -1.59
CA SER A 33 -6.51 -0.17 -0.87
C SER A 33 -5.46 -0.09 0.24
N CYS A 34 -4.38 0.67 0.04
CA CYS A 34 -3.43 0.96 1.11
C CYS A 34 -4.10 1.73 2.27
N ILE A 35 -4.94 2.71 1.98
CA ILE A 35 -5.70 3.41 3.04
C ILE A 35 -6.63 2.43 3.79
N LEU A 36 -7.27 1.51 3.09
CA LEU A 36 -8.14 0.50 3.72
C LEU A 36 -7.35 -0.46 4.60
N SER A 37 -6.14 -0.87 4.19
CA SER A 37 -5.31 -1.87 4.90
C SER A 37 -4.72 -1.37 6.22
N LEU A 38 -4.61 -0.06 6.44
CA LEU A 38 -4.06 0.49 7.67
C LEU A 38 -4.82 0.00 8.91
N ARG A 39 -4.14 -0.75 9.80
CA ARG A 39 -4.74 -1.35 11.01
C ARG A 39 -5.99 -2.19 10.71
N THR A 40 -5.94 -2.97 9.65
CA THR A 40 -7.02 -3.85 9.20
C THR A 40 -6.43 -5.17 8.72
N LYS A 41 -7.08 -6.28 9.03
CA LYS A 41 -6.67 -7.61 8.55
C LYS A 41 -6.81 -7.69 7.03
N ASP A 42 -5.97 -8.51 6.41
CA ASP A 42 -5.88 -8.63 4.95
C ASP A 42 -7.19 -9.12 4.31
N GLU A 43 -7.86 -10.12 4.91
CA GLU A 43 -9.13 -10.63 4.38
C GLU A 43 -10.22 -9.55 4.41
N VAL A 44 -10.27 -8.75 5.48
CA VAL A 44 -11.22 -7.63 5.62
C VAL A 44 -10.91 -6.55 4.58
N THR A 45 -9.62 -6.27 4.35
CA THR A 45 -9.18 -5.29 3.34
C THR A 45 -9.58 -5.75 1.93
N ALA A 46 -9.34 -7.01 1.59
CA ALA A 46 -9.67 -7.57 0.27
C ALA A 46 -11.16 -7.46 -0.01
N GLU A 47 -12.00 -7.90 0.93
CA GLU A 47 -13.44 -7.90 0.77
C GLU A 47 -14.02 -6.48 0.74
N ALA A 48 -13.54 -5.57 1.59
CA ALA A 48 -13.93 -4.17 1.57
C ALA A 48 -13.54 -3.47 0.26
N SER A 49 -12.35 -3.73 -0.25
CA SER A 49 -11.88 -3.23 -1.55
C SER A 49 -12.79 -3.71 -2.68
N ARG A 50 -13.11 -5.00 -2.70
CA ARG A 50 -14.01 -5.59 -3.70
C ARG A 50 -15.37 -4.91 -3.71
N ARG A 51 -16.01 -4.72 -2.53
CA ARG A 51 -17.30 -4.04 -2.40
C ARG A 51 -17.22 -2.57 -2.84
N LEU A 52 -16.17 -1.87 -2.42
CA LEU A 52 -15.98 -0.46 -2.75
C LEU A 52 -15.81 -0.26 -4.26
N TYR A 53 -14.97 -1.07 -4.91
CA TYR A 53 -14.71 -0.96 -6.35
C TYR A 53 -15.86 -1.49 -7.21
N ALA A 54 -16.78 -2.29 -6.67
CA ALA A 54 -18.05 -2.60 -7.34
C ALA A 54 -18.96 -1.36 -7.43
N LEU A 55 -18.82 -0.38 -6.51
CA LEU A 55 -19.59 0.87 -6.51
C LEU A 55 -18.93 1.98 -7.32
N ALA A 56 -17.61 2.11 -7.24
CA ALA A 56 -16.86 3.19 -7.87
C ALA A 56 -15.42 2.78 -8.15
N LYS A 57 -14.93 3.01 -9.37
CA LYS A 57 -13.59 2.61 -9.82
C LYS A 57 -12.68 3.79 -10.15
N THR A 58 -13.22 5.02 -10.19
CA THR A 58 -12.48 6.25 -10.50
C THR A 58 -12.64 7.28 -9.39
N PRO A 59 -11.76 8.29 -9.30
CA PRO A 59 -11.89 9.39 -8.33
C PRO A 59 -13.24 10.08 -8.41
N GLU A 60 -13.78 10.36 -9.62
CA GLU A 60 -15.07 11.03 -9.82
C GLU A 60 -16.22 10.16 -9.31
N ALA A 61 -16.27 8.90 -9.75
CA ALA A 61 -17.30 7.97 -9.31
C ALA A 61 -17.28 7.79 -7.78
N MET A 62 -16.08 7.75 -7.19
CA MET A 62 -15.90 7.65 -5.74
C MET A 62 -16.34 8.93 -5.03
N LEU A 63 -16.03 10.11 -5.60
CA LEU A 63 -16.45 11.39 -5.05
C LEU A 63 -17.97 11.58 -5.09
N ASN A 64 -18.67 10.99 -6.05
CA ASN A 64 -20.13 11.02 -6.16
C ASN A 64 -20.84 10.15 -5.09
N LEU A 65 -20.14 9.19 -4.47
CA LEU A 65 -20.71 8.44 -3.36
C LEU A 65 -20.77 9.31 -2.10
N SER A 66 -21.85 9.20 -1.32
CA SER A 66 -21.89 9.81 0.01
C SER A 66 -20.87 9.13 0.95
N VAL A 67 -20.35 9.89 1.93
CA VAL A 67 -19.46 9.34 2.98
C VAL A 67 -20.10 8.13 3.66
N ARG A 68 -21.43 8.18 3.91
CA ARG A 68 -22.17 7.07 4.52
C ARG A 68 -22.18 5.82 3.65
N ARG A 69 -22.29 5.98 2.32
CA ARG A 69 -22.29 4.86 1.37
C ARG A 69 -20.89 4.22 1.28
N ILE A 70 -19.82 5.03 1.25
CA ILE A 70 -18.45 4.53 1.33
C ILE A 70 -18.23 3.78 2.65
N ALA A 71 -18.62 4.40 3.80
CA ALA A 71 -18.47 3.80 5.12
C ALA A 71 -19.16 2.43 5.21
N LYS A 72 -20.39 2.29 4.66
CA LYS A 72 -21.12 1.02 4.60
C LYS A 72 -20.37 -0.02 3.74
N ALA A 73 -19.86 0.38 2.60
CA ALA A 73 -19.14 -0.52 1.70
C ALA A 73 -17.84 -1.06 2.33
N ILE A 74 -17.11 -0.24 3.08
CA ILE A 74 -15.82 -0.62 3.66
C ILE A 74 -15.93 -1.21 5.08
N TYR A 75 -17.11 -1.23 5.72
CA TYR A 75 -17.29 -1.89 7.00
C TYR A 75 -16.96 -3.40 6.87
N PRO A 76 -16.23 -4.04 7.82
CA PRO A 76 -15.76 -3.58 9.14
C PRO A 76 -14.27 -3.15 9.18
N VAL A 77 -13.77 -2.47 8.15
CA VAL A 77 -12.39 -1.94 8.13
C VAL A 77 -12.12 -1.08 9.37
N GLY A 78 -10.96 -1.25 9.99
CA GLY A 78 -10.56 -0.44 11.14
C GLY A 78 -10.63 1.06 10.81
N PHE A 79 -11.26 1.84 11.69
CA PHE A 79 -11.48 3.29 11.50
C PHE A 79 -12.28 3.65 10.23
N TYR A 80 -13.18 2.80 9.79
CA TYR A 80 -13.92 2.95 8.54
C TYR A 80 -14.62 4.32 8.37
N LYS A 81 -15.14 4.92 9.45
CA LYS A 81 -15.75 6.26 9.40
C LYS A 81 -14.74 7.36 9.04
N THR A 82 -13.54 7.29 9.59
CA THR A 82 -12.44 8.22 9.26
C THR A 82 -11.91 7.98 7.87
N LYS A 83 -11.72 6.70 7.50
CA LYS A 83 -11.23 6.32 6.18
C LYS A 83 -12.21 6.70 5.07
N SER A 84 -13.52 6.61 5.29
CA SER A 84 -14.51 7.04 4.29
C SER A 84 -14.42 8.54 3.97
N ARG A 85 -14.20 9.39 4.99
CA ARG A 85 -13.95 10.82 4.77
C ARG A 85 -12.61 11.04 4.04
N ARG A 86 -11.57 10.32 4.46
CA ARG A 86 -10.23 10.38 3.87
C ARG A 86 -10.24 10.02 2.38
N ILE A 87 -10.95 8.98 1.99
CA ILE A 87 -11.12 8.58 0.60
C ILE A 87 -11.74 9.72 -0.22
N LYS A 88 -12.78 10.38 0.31
CA LYS A 88 -13.39 11.55 -0.33
C LYS A 88 -12.41 12.71 -0.49
N GLU A 89 -11.62 13.01 0.55
CA GLU A 89 -10.58 14.05 0.52
C GLU A 89 -9.53 13.76 -0.55
N ILE A 90 -9.05 12.51 -0.62
CA ILE A 90 -8.10 12.07 -1.64
C ILE A 90 -8.70 12.24 -3.04
N CYS A 91 -9.92 11.74 -3.29
CA CYS A 91 -10.56 11.85 -4.60
C CYS A 91 -10.77 13.31 -5.02
N LYS A 92 -11.24 14.17 -4.10
CA LYS A 92 -11.39 15.60 -4.37
C LYS A 92 -10.07 16.25 -4.79
N ARG A 93 -8.99 15.91 -4.09
CA ARG A 93 -7.67 16.44 -4.38
C ARG A 93 -7.13 15.93 -5.72
N LEU A 94 -7.31 14.63 -6.03
CA LEU A 94 -6.91 14.05 -7.32
C LEU A 94 -7.61 14.76 -8.48
N ILE A 95 -8.90 15.04 -8.36
CA ILE A 95 -9.67 15.74 -9.39
C ILE A 95 -9.19 17.18 -9.56
N ASN A 96 -8.99 17.91 -8.45
CA ASN A 96 -8.72 19.36 -8.51
C ASN A 96 -7.27 19.70 -8.84
N GLU A 97 -6.30 18.85 -8.46
CA GLU A 97 -4.88 19.17 -8.53
C GLU A 97 -4.09 18.25 -9.48
N PHE A 98 -4.65 17.10 -9.87
CA PHE A 98 -3.92 16.04 -10.58
C PHE A 98 -4.71 15.44 -11.76
N ASP A 99 -5.70 16.17 -12.27
CA ASP A 99 -6.50 15.74 -13.41
C ASP A 99 -7.05 14.29 -13.28
N SER A 100 -7.55 13.98 -12.08
CA SER A 100 -8.07 12.67 -11.69
C SER A 100 -7.04 11.53 -11.69
N HIS A 101 -5.76 11.82 -11.85
CA HIS A 101 -4.68 10.84 -11.81
C HIS A 101 -3.95 10.84 -10.46
N VAL A 102 -3.47 9.68 -10.04
CA VAL A 102 -2.54 9.60 -8.93
C VAL A 102 -1.18 10.11 -9.42
N PRO A 103 -0.50 11.03 -8.69
CA PRO A 103 0.80 11.52 -9.13
C PRO A 103 1.86 10.40 -9.09
N ASP A 104 2.63 10.26 -10.18
CA ASP A 104 3.81 9.38 -10.27
C ASP A 104 5.03 10.10 -9.65
N ASP A 105 4.86 10.57 -8.43
CA ASP A 105 5.86 11.31 -7.67
C ASP A 105 5.75 10.96 -6.18
N PHE A 106 6.86 10.50 -5.60
CA PHE A 106 6.90 10.04 -4.22
C PHE A 106 6.63 11.16 -3.20
N ASP A 107 7.21 12.33 -3.41
CA ASP A 107 7.07 13.45 -2.47
C ASP A 107 5.67 14.04 -2.56
N MET A 108 5.09 14.11 -3.75
CA MET A 108 3.68 14.47 -3.92
C MET A 108 2.74 13.48 -3.24
N LEU A 109 3.01 12.17 -3.30
CA LEU A 109 2.21 11.17 -2.58
C LEU A 109 2.25 11.38 -1.06
N LEU A 110 3.40 11.79 -0.50
CA LEU A 110 3.53 12.08 0.93
C LEU A 110 2.69 13.28 1.38
N THR A 111 2.31 14.17 0.49
CA THR A 111 1.45 15.32 0.80
C THR A 111 -0.01 14.94 1.01
N PHE A 112 -0.42 13.74 0.57
CA PHE A 112 -1.78 13.27 0.81
C PHE A 112 -1.98 12.86 2.27
N LYS A 113 -2.97 13.42 2.91
CA LYS A 113 -3.26 13.14 4.31
C LYS A 113 -3.56 11.65 4.53
N GLY A 114 -2.78 10.99 5.39
CA GLY A 114 -2.87 9.55 5.67
C GLY A 114 -2.01 8.68 4.75
N VAL A 115 -1.22 9.27 3.87
CA VAL A 115 -0.20 8.59 3.07
C VAL A 115 1.16 8.82 3.71
N GLY A 116 1.74 7.77 4.29
CA GLY A 116 3.12 7.78 4.81
C GLY A 116 4.08 7.10 3.84
N ARG A 117 5.37 7.08 4.18
CA ARG A 117 6.45 6.49 3.34
C ARG A 117 6.13 5.07 2.87
N LYS A 118 5.65 4.19 3.76
CA LYS A 118 5.25 2.82 3.35
C LYS A 118 4.19 2.85 2.24
N THR A 119 3.13 3.65 2.41
CA THR A 119 2.05 3.75 1.43
C THR A 119 2.55 4.33 0.12
N ALA A 120 3.33 5.41 0.15
CA ALA A 120 3.92 6.01 -1.05
C ALA A 120 4.82 5.00 -1.78
N ASN A 121 5.72 4.30 -1.07
CA ASN A 121 6.54 3.23 -1.66
C ASN A 121 5.68 2.14 -2.32
N ILE A 122 4.60 1.69 -1.68
CA ILE A 122 3.70 0.67 -2.25
C ILE A 122 3.02 1.18 -3.53
N VAL A 123 2.57 2.43 -3.55
CA VAL A 123 1.94 3.03 -4.74
C VAL A 123 2.97 3.12 -5.89
N MET A 124 4.20 3.56 -5.61
CA MET A 124 5.27 3.61 -6.62
C MET A 124 5.61 2.22 -7.16
N ILE A 125 5.76 1.23 -6.28
CA ILE A 125 6.10 -0.16 -6.67
C ILE A 125 4.96 -0.79 -7.47
N TYR A 126 3.76 -0.84 -6.89
CA TYR A 126 2.68 -1.67 -7.43
C TYR A 126 1.71 -0.90 -8.32
N GLY A 127 1.55 0.40 -8.12
CA GLY A 127 0.73 1.25 -8.98
C GLY A 127 1.46 1.62 -10.27
N PHE A 128 2.68 2.13 -10.13
CA PHE A 128 3.49 2.63 -11.25
C PHE A 128 4.56 1.66 -11.75
N ASN A 129 4.73 0.49 -11.11
CA ASN A 129 5.77 -0.49 -11.46
C ASN A 129 7.20 0.10 -11.40
N ARG A 130 7.48 0.96 -10.43
CA ARG A 130 8.79 1.61 -10.25
C ARG A 130 9.71 0.77 -9.39
N SER A 131 10.91 0.45 -9.89
CA SER A 131 11.88 -0.46 -9.24
C SER A 131 12.79 0.21 -8.19
N GLY A 132 12.75 1.53 -8.03
CA GLY A 132 13.63 2.29 -7.13
C GLY A 132 13.15 2.40 -5.68
N TYR A 133 12.06 1.75 -5.32
CA TYR A 133 11.37 1.91 -4.05
C TYR A 133 11.39 0.64 -3.21
N LEU A 134 11.39 0.80 -1.87
CA LEU A 134 11.41 -0.29 -0.90
C LEU A 134 10.39 0.00 0.21
N ALA A 135 9.31 -0.76 0.25
CA ALA A 135 8.25 -0.57 1.24
C ALA A 135 8.59 -1.30 2.55
N ILE A 136 8.77 -0.56 3.63
CA ILE A 136 9.07 -1.10 4.96
C ILE A 136 7.86 -0.92 5.87
N ASP A 137 7.31 -2.03 6.33
CA ASP A 137 6.32 -2.08 7.40
C ASP A 137 6.93 -2.60 8.72
N THR A 138 6.09 -2.86 9.70
CA THR A 138 6.53 -3.35 11.01
C THR A 138 7.23 -4.71 10.92
N HIS A 139 6.84 -5.60 10.00
CA HIS A 139 7.50 -6.89 9.77
C HIS A 139 8.83 -6.69 9.06
N CYS A 140 8.84 -5.92 7.98
CA CYS A 140 10.04 -5.56 7.23
C CYS A 140 11.05 -4.73 8.04
N HIS A 141 10.62 -4.02 9.08
CA HIS A 141 11.50 -3.38 10.05
C HIS A 141 12.05 -4.39 11.07
N ARG A 142 11.19 -5.20 11.67
CA ARG A 142 11.54 -6.08 12.79
C ARG A 142 12.41 -7.25 12.38
N ILE A 143 12.07 -7.93 11.28
CA ILE A 143 12.75 -9.17 10.88
C ILE A 143 14.21 -8.93 10.50
N PRO A 144 14.59 -7.97 9.64
CA PRO A 144 16.00 -7.69 9.34
C PRO A 144 16.82 -7.28 10.57
N ASN A 145 16.22 -6.54 11.50
CA ASN A 145 16.87 -6.22 12.77
C ASN A 145 17.15 -7.48 13.61
N ARG A 146 16.21 -8.44 13.67
CA ARG A 146 16.39 -9.71 14.37
C ARG A 146 17.41 -10.63 13.71
N LEU A 147 17.49 -10.59 12.38
CA LEU A 147 18.48 -11.32 11.59
C LEU A 147 19.88 -10.69 11.63
N GLY A 148 20.03 -9.53 12.27
CA GLY A 148 21.30 -8.82 12.31
C GLY A 148 21.72 -8.18 10.97
N TRP A 149 20.81 -8.07 10.00
CA TRP A 149 21.11 -7.41 8.72
C TRP A 149 21.27 -5.91 8.87
N VAL A 150 20.50 -5.32 9.78
CA VAL A 150 20.51 -3.90 10.12
C VAL A 150 20.36 -3.71 11.62
N LYS A 151 20.76 -2.53 12.13
CA LYS A 151 20.54 -2.13 13.53
C LYS A 151 19.91 -0.74 13.53
N THR A 152 18.59 -0.69 13.53
CA THR A 152 17.81 0.53 13.35
C THR A 152 16.64 0.61 14.33
N LYS A 153 16.22 1.84 14.66
CA LYS A 153 15.11 2.07 15.61
C LYS A 153 13.79 2.37 14.91
N MET A 154 13.86 2.87 13.66
CA MET A 154 12.69 3.33 12.91
C MET A 154 12.65 2.68 11.52
N PRO A 155 11.43 2.45 10.95
CA PRO A 155 11.28 1.87 9.61
C PRO A 155 11.99 2.64 8.51
N GLU A 156 12.04 3.98 8.60
CA GLU A 156 12.72 4.85 7.64
C GLU A 156 14.24 4.59 7.61
N GLN A 157 14.83 4.41 8.78
CA GLN A 157 16.26 4.04 8.90
C GLN A 157 16.50 2.64 8.30
N THR A 158 15.57 1.71 8.55
CA THR A 158 15.64 0.35 7.98
C THR A 158 15.57 0.39 6.45
N GLU A 159 14.71 1.23 5.89
CA GLU A 159 14.65 1.44 4.43
C GLU A 159 16.01 1.87 3.88
N GLN A 160 16.62 2.89 4.51
CA GLN A 160 17.91 3.43 4.09
C GLN A 160 19.04 2.41 4.19
N GLU A 161 19.14 1.70 5.32
CA GLU A 161 20.20 0.70 5.54
C GLU A 161 20.01 -0.53 4.62
N LEU A 162 18.79 -1.01 4.46
CA LEU A 162 18.51 -2.12 3.55
C LEU A 162 18.81 -1.77 2.08
N LYS A 163 18.58 -0.53 1.66
CA LYS A 163 18.93 -0.07 0.31
C LYS A 163 20.42 -0.15 0.02
N LYS A 164 21.29 -0.09 1.04
CA LYS A 164 22.75 -0.22 0.90
C LYS A 164 23.20 -1.67 0.70
N ILE A 165 22.53 -2.63 1.34
CA ILE A 165 22.96 -4.02 1.40
C ILE A 165 22.12 -4.99 0.57
N LEU A 166 20.83 -4.65 0.34
CA LEU A 166 19.89 -5.50 -0.38
C LEU A 166 19.99 -5.26 -1.88
N PRO A 167 20.27 -6.29 -2.73
CA PRO A 167 20.25 -6.13 -4.17
C PRO A 167 18.92 -5.59 -4.69
N LYS A 168 18.95 -4.59 -5.58
CA LYS A 168 17.75 -3.89 -6.13
C LYS A 168 16.68 -4.84 -6.69
N LYS A 169 17.08 -5.97 -7.27
CA LYS A 169 16.17 -7.00 -7.80
C LYS A 169 15.16 -7.56 -6.78
N TYR A 170 15.42 -7.40 -5.47
CA TYR A 170 14.53 -7.86 -4.40
C TYR A 170 13.65 -6.76 -3.81
N TRP A 171 13.89 -5.47 -4.14
CA TRP A 171 13.19 -4.36 -3.48
C TRP A 171 11.68 -4.38 -3.69
N MET A 172 11.24 -4.66 -4.91
CA MET A 172 9.80 -4.71 -5.23
C MET A 172 9.08 -5.85 -4.51
N ASP A 173 9.73 -6.99 -4.34
CA ASP A 173 9.15 -8.19 -3.72
C ASP A 173 9.31 -8.19 -2.19
N PHE A 174 10.19 -7.37 -1.63
CA PHE A 174 10.65 -7.46 -0.24
C PHE A 174 9.49 -7.41 0.75
N ASN A 175 8.61 -6.41 0.65
CA ASN A 175 7.46 -6.29 1.55
C ASN A 175 6.55 -7.52 1.47
N ASN A 176 6.26 -7.98 0.27
CA ASN A 176 5.41 -9.15 0.04
C ASN A 176 6.01 -10.43 0.66
N LEU A 177 7.31 -10.64 0.48
CA LEU A 177 8.01 -11.83 0.99
C LEU A 177 8.14 -11.87 2.52
N PHE A 178 8.11 -10.72 3.19
CA PHE A 178 8.24 -10.62 4.65
C PHE A 178 6.90 -10.51 5.39
N VAL A 179 5.79 -10.33 4.68
CA VAL A 179 4.43 -10.23 5.27
C VAL A 179 3.68 -11.56 5.15
N GLN A 180 4.10 -12.45 4.27
CA GLN A 180 3.60 -13.83 4.16
C GLN A 180 4.06 -14.67 5.35
#